data_3ec1faf560b0d22202e65553f56a4c24
#
_entry.id   3ec1faf560b0d22202e65553f56a4c24
#
_cell.length_a   1.000
_cell.length_b   1.000
_cell.length_c   1.000
_cell.angle_alpha   90.00
_cell.angle_beta   90.00
_cell.angle_gamma   90.00
#
_symmetry.space_group_name_H-M   'P 1'
#
loop_
_entity.id
_entity.type
_entity.pdbx_description
1 polymer ?
#
loop_
_entity_poly.entity_id
_entity_poly.type
_entity_poly.pdbx_seq_one_letter_code
_entity_poly.pdbx_strand_id
1 'polypeptide(L)'
;MSSVTGPTTETMTRRKPILICYEDSPDAGRAIEAAAALLGPRRAVVVDVLPWMTAAESMAATSSLVPGTAFEELNEAEARRIAGRGAAIARSAGFEAEPRGELASATWEGIVGLADELDAAVIVIGSRGLTRVKKIFDASVSQQVAEHAGRPVLIVPPPR
;
A
#
# COMPACT_ATOMS: atom_id res chain seq x y z
N MET A 1 -17.27 6.77 -37.06
CA MET A 1 -16.40 5.85 -36.30
C MET A 1 -15.39 6.71 -35.53
N SER A 2 -15.72 7.01 -34.26
CA SER A 2 -14.83 7.83 -33.41
C SER A 2 -13.84 6.91 -32.74
N SER A 3 -12.57 6.98 -33.14
CA SER A 3 -11.46 6.31 -32.50
C SER A 3 -11.25 6.96 -31.12
N VAL A 4 -11.63 6.28 -30.05
CA VAL A 4 -11.26 6.66 -28.72
C VAL A 4 -9.76 6.29 -28.56
N THR A 5 -8.91 7.27 -28.82
CA THR A 5 -7.48 7.15 -28.54
C THR A 5 -7.33 7.19 -27.02
N GLY A 6 -7.01 6.05 -26.42
CA GLY A 6 -6.65 5.98 -25.01
C GLY A 6 -5.42 6.86 -24.73
N PRO A 7 -5.18 7.24 -23.47
CA PRO A 7 -4.04 8.10 -23.12
C PRO A 7 -2.75 7.42 -23.55
N THR A 8 -1.91 8.15 -24.27
CA THR A 8 -0.60 7.69 -24.72
C THR A 8 0.32 7.50 -23.51
N THR A 9 1.23 6.53 -23.56
CA THR A 9 2.24 6.23 -22.50
C THR A 9 2.94 7.50 -21.97
N GLU A 10 3.20 8.47 -22.85
CA GLU A 10 3.83 9.75 -22.50
C GLU A 10 2.94 10.64 -21.61
N THR A 11 1.62 10.58 -21.79
CA THR A 11 0.66 11.31 -20.94
C THR A 11 0.54 10.65 -19.57
N MET A 12 0.71 9.35 -19.45
CA MET A 12 0.68 8.61 -18.21
C MET A 12 1.92 8.90 -17.34
N THR A 13 3.09 9.04 -17.96
CA THR A 13 4.36 9.34 -17.25
C THR A 13 4.38 10.73 -16.62
N ARG A 14 3.63 11.71 -17.16
CA ARG A 14 3.53 13.08 -16.61
C ARG A 14 2.59 13.22 -15.43
N ARG A 15 1.70 12.25 -15.18
CA ARG A 15 0.78 12.29 -14.03
C ARG A 15 1.47 11.75 -12.80
N LYS A 16 1.25 12.42 -11.65
CA LYS A 16 1.69 11.90 -10.35
C LYS A 16 1.14 10.48 -10.14
N PRO A 17 1.93 9.55 -9.60
CA PRO A 17 1.46 8.20 -9.34
C PRO A 17 0.37 8.20 -8.26
N ILE A 18 -0.38 7.12 -8.17
CA ILE A 18 -1.21 6.84 -6.99
C ILE A 18 -0.49 5.83 -6.10
N LEU A 19 -0.74 5.91 -4.80
CA LEU A 19 -0.28 4.93 -3.83
C LEU A 19 -1.45 4.03 -3.44
N ILE A 20 -1.30 2.73 -3.60
CA ILE A 20 -2.32 1.74 -3.24
C ILE A 20 -1.81 0.87 -2.10
N CYS A 21 -2.49 0.88 -0.97
CA CYS A 21 -2.17 0.02 0.17
C CYS A 21 -2.75 -1.38 -0.05
N TYR A 22 -1.91 -2.40 0.13
CA TYR A 22 -2.30 -3.79 -0.09
C TYR A 22 -1.61 -4.72 0.91
N GLU A 23 -2.40 -5.45 1.71
CA GLU A 23 -1.94 -6.38 2.74
C GLU A 23 -2.46 -7.81 2.52
N ASP A 24 -2.74 -8.18 1.27
CA ASP A 24 -3.20 -9.51 0.87
C ASP A 24 -4.61 -9.90 1.41
N SER A 25 -5.45 -8.90 1.65
CA SER A 25 -6.85 -9.13 2.01
C SER A 25 -7.79 -9.00 0.80
N PRO A 26 -8.98 -9.63 0.85
CA PRO A 26 -10.00 -9.41 -0.16
C PRO A 26 -10.46 -7.94 -0.24
N ASP A 27 -10.42 -7.21 0.87
CA ASP A 27 -10.79 -5.79 0.92
C ASP A 27 -9.77 -4.92 0.17
N ALA A 28 -8.49 -5.23 0.31
CA ALA A 28 -7.43 -4.55 -0.44
C ALA A 28 -7.53 -4.84 -1.95
N GLY A 29 -7.86 -6.06 -2.34
CA GLY A 29 -8.12 -6.40 -3.74
C GLY A 29 -9.28 -5.59 -4.33
N ARG A 30 -10.40 -5.48 -3.60
CA ARG A 30 -11.54 -4.64 -4.01
C ARG A 30 -11.19 -3.15 -4.07
N ALA A 31 -10.32 -2.67 -3.20
CA ALA A 31 -9.85 -1.29 -3.25
C ALA A 31 -9.08 -1.00 -4.54
N ILE A 32 -8.27 -1.94 -5.03
CA ILE A 32 -7.61 -1.84 -6.33
C ILE A 32 -8.64 -1.73 -7.46
N GLU A 33 -9.64 -2.62 -7.48
CA GLU A 33 -10.68 -2.64 -8.52
C GLU A 33 -11.50 -1.34 -8.50
N ALA A 34 -11.90 -0.86 -7.32
CA ALA A 34 -12.63 0.39 -7.17
C ALA A 34 -11.80 1.59 -7.64
N ALA A 35 -10.51 1.63 -7.29
CA ALA A 35 -9.60 2.67 -7.76
C ALA A 35 -9.46 2.66 -9.29
N ALA A 36 -9.37 1.49 -9.92
CA ALA A 36 -9.30 1.37 -11.37
C ALA A 36 -10.55 1.92 -12.06
N ALA A 37 -11.73 1.59 -11.53
CA ALA A 37 -13.00 2.08 -12.05
C ALA A 37 -13.16 3.61 -11.93
N LEU A 38 -12.66 4.20 -10.84
CA LEU A 38 -12.82 5.63 -10.55
C LEU A 38 -11.74 6.50 -11.17
N LEU A 39 -10.49 6.04 -11.18
CA LEU A 39 -9.33 6.85 -11.50
C LEU A 39 -8.78 6.59 -12.91
N GLY A 40 -9.16 5.47 -13.51
CA GLY A 40 -8.69 5.03 -14.82
C GLY A 40 -7.20 4.66 -14.87
N PRO A 41 -6.68 4.26 -16.03
CA PRO A 41 -5.30 3.84 -16.21
C PRO A 41 -4.29 4.93 -15.85
N ARG A 42 -3.31 4.59 -15.02
CA ARG A 42 -2.21 5.47 -14.60
C ARG A 42 -1.10 4.71 -13.89
N ARG A 43 0.00 5.40 -13.59
CA ARG A 43 1.05 4.84 -12.74
C ARG A 43 0.54 4.65 -11.32
N ALA A 44 0.85 3.50 -10.74
CA ALA A 44 0.52 3.15 -9.36
C ALA A 44 1.72 2.53 -8.66
N VAL A 45 1.92 2.85 -7.40
CA VAL A 45 2.80 2.11 -6.51
C VAL A 45 1.92 1.35 -5.54
N VAL A 46 2.10 0.05 -5.47
CA VAL A 46 1.38 -0.81 -4.53
C VAL A 46 2.30 -1.11 -3.36
N VAL A 47 1.88 -0.76 -2.15
CA VAL A 47 2.70 -0.89 -0.94
C VAL A 47 2.06 -1.82 0.09
N ASP A 48 2.90 -2.66 0.69
CA ASP A 48 2.65 -3.27 2.00
C ASP A 48 3.65 -2.70 3.01
N VAL A 49 3.18 -2.43 4.23
CA VAL A 49 3.98 -1.85 5.30
C VAL A 49 4.00 -2.82 6.47
N LEU A 50 5.18 -3.30 6.81
CA LEU A 50 5.41 -4.17 7.95
C LEU A 50 6.21 -3.45 9.06
N PRO A 51 6.17 -3.92 10.31
CA PRO A 51 7.00 -3.38 11.36
C PRO A 51 8.48 -3.76 11.10
N TRP A 52 9.40 -2.94 11.60
CA TRP A 52 10.84 -3.23 11.56
C TRP A 52 11.18 -4.59 12.17
N MET A 53 10.58 -4.89 13.32
CA MET A 53 10.59 -6.18 13.98
C MET A 53 9.27 -6.38 14.73
N THR A 54 8.78 -7.60 14.74
CA THR A 54 7.71 -8.00 15.64
C THR A 54 8.22 -8.09 17.08
N ALA A 55 7.33 -8.09 18.06
CA ALA A 55 7.71 -8.29 19.45
C ALA A 55 8.46 -9.62 19.68
N ALA A 56 8.06 -10.67 18.98
CA ALA A 56 8.73 -11.98 19.05
C ALA A 56 10.15 -11.94 18.46
N GLU A 57 10.34 -11.26 17.33
CA GLU A 57 11.66 -11.07 16.71
C GLU A 57 12.56 -10.20 17.57
N SER A 58 12.03 -9.15 18.21
CA SER A 58 12.78 -8.32 19.15
C SER A 58 13.27 -9.13 20.36
N MET A 59 12.44 -10.03 20.88
CA MET A 59 12.85 -10.95 21.96
C MET A 59 13.88 -11.96 21.46
N ALA A 60 13.75 -12.50 20.25
CA ALA A 60 14.70 -13.41 19.65
C ALA A 60 16.06 -12.74 19.39
N ALA A 61 16.08 -11.52 18.88
CA ALA A 61 17.30 -10.75 18.63
C ALA A 61 18.08 -10.44 19.91
N THR A 62 17.39 -10.24 21.06
CA THR A 62 18.05 -10.05 22.36
C THR A 62 18.58 -11.33 22.98
N SER A 63 18.02 -12.49 22.63
CA SER A 63 18.37 -13.79 23.22
C SER A 63 19.21 -14.69 22.30
N SER A 64 19.42 -14.31 21.03
CA SER A 64 20.18 -15.07 20.04
C SER A 64 21.30 -14.25 19.42
N LEU A 65 22.25 -14.95 18.78
CA LEU A 65 23.35 -14.33 18.03
C LEU A 65 22.92 -13.84 16.63
N VAL A 66 21.61 -13.76 16.36
CA VAL A 66 21.08 -13.28 15.08
C VAL A 66 20.99 -11.76 15.12
N PRO A 67 21.68 -11.04 14.22
CA PRO A 67 21.59 -9.60 14.14
C PRO A 67 20.15 -9.12 13.84
N GLY A 68 19.69 -8.05 14.48
CA GLY A 68 18.38 -7.44 14.22
C GLY A 68 18.15 -7.07 12.74
N THR A 69 19.23 -6.69 12.03
CA THR A 69 19.21 -6.40 10.59
C THR A 69 18.75 -7.57 9.72
N ALA A 70 18.97 -8.82 10.16
CA ALA A 70 18.48 -9.98 9.42
C ALA A 70 16.96 -10.08 9.43
N PHE A 71 16.30 -9.68 10.52
CA PHE A 71 14.84 -9.62 10.60
C PHE A 71 14.27 -8.47 9.74
N GLU A 72 14.95 -7.33 9.72
CA GLU A 72 14.59 -6.20 8.87
C GLU A 72 14.62 -6.59 7.40
N GLU A 73 15.68 -7.22 6.93
CA GLU A 73 15.80 -7.69 5.54
C GLU A 73 14.70 -8.71 5.18
N LEU A 74 14.37 -9.62 6.09
CA LEU A 74 13.30 -10.60 5.89
C LEU A 74 11.93 -9.93 5.83
N ASN A 75 11.66 -8.96 6.69
CA ASN A 75 10.40 -8.25 6.74
C ASN A 75 10.23 -7.33 5.52
N GLU A 76 11.29 -6.67 5.05
CA GLU A 76 11.25 -5.89 3.82
C GLU A 76 10.97 -6.77 2.59
N ALA A 77 11.64 -7.92 2.50
CA ALA A 77 11.41 -8.88 1.43
C ALA A 77 9.98 -9.43 1.45
N GLU A 78 9.42 -9.70 2.63
CA GLU A 78 8.03 -10.15 2.78
C GLU A 78 7.03 -9.06 2.40
N ALA A 79 7.23 -7.82 2.86
CA ALA A 79 6.39 -6.69 2.48
C ALA A 79 6.39 -6.49 0.94
N ARG A 80 7.57 -6.56 0.33
CA ARG A 80 7.69 -6.48 -1.14
C ARG A 80 6.98 -7.64 -1.86
N ARG A 81 7.06 -8.85 -1.30
CA ARG A 81 6.38 -10.02 -1.87
C ARG A 81 4.86 -9.87 -1.82
N ILE A 82 4.32 -9.35 -0.71
CA ILE A 82 2.90 -9.06 -0.57
C ILE A 82 2.47 -7.97 -1.54
N ALA A 83 3.19 -6.84 -1.57
CA ALA A 83 2.95 -5.76 -2.53
C ALA A 83 3.01 -6.24 -3.98
N GLY A 84 3.87 -7.22 -4.29
CA GLY A 84 4.00 -7.83 -5.62
C GLY A 84 2.71 -8.52 -6.07
N ARG A 85 2.00 -9.20 -5.17
CA ARG A 85 0.67 -9.78 -5.48
C ARG A 85 -0.36 -8.69 -5.77
N GLY A 86 -0.40 -7.65 -4.96
CA GLY A 86 -1.26 -6.50 -5.20
C GLY A 86 -0.94 -5.78 -6.51
N ALA A 87 0.34 -5.63 -6.85
CA ALA A 87 0.77 -5.03 -8.12
C ALA A 87 0.32 -5.87 -9.33
N ALA A 88 0.31 -7.20 -9.23
CA ALA A 88 -0.23 -8.05 -10.27
C ALA A 88 -1.73 -7.84 -10.47
N ILE A 89 -2.51 -7.73 -9.41
CA ILE A 89 -3.94 -7.38 -9.47
C ILE A 89 -4.12 -6.00 -10.10
N ALA A 90 -3.34 -5.01 -9.67
CA ALA A 90 -3.41 -3.64 -10.18
C ALA A 90 -3.10 -3.57 -11.69
N ARG A 91 -2.11 -4.32 -12.17
CA ARG A 91 -1.82 -4.42 -13.62
C ARG A 91 -2.97 -5.04 -14.38
N SER A 92 -3.59 -6.09 -13.86
CA SER A 92 -4.78 -6.72 -14.45
C SER A 92 -5.98 -5.77 -14.49
N ALA A 93 -6.06 -4.83 -13.55
CA ALA A 93 -7.07 -3.78 -13.50
C ALA A 93 -6.76 -2.55 -14.39
N GLY A 94 -5.60 -2.52 -15.07
CA GLY A 94 -5.23 -1.48 -16.04
C GLY A 94 -4.24 -0.43 -15.53
N PHE A 95 -3.65 -0.60 -14.35
CA PHE A 95 -2.60 0.29 -13.86
C PHE A 95 -1.21 -0.11 -14.37
N GLU A 96 -0.32 0.87 -14.53
CA GLU A 96 1.13 0.63 -14.59
C GLU A 96 1.65 0.54 -13.15
N ALA A 97 1.64 -0.65 -12.56
CA ALA A 97 1.86 -0.84 -11.14
C ALA A 97 3.25 -1.41 -10.80
N GLU A 98 3.89 -0.82 -9.81
CA GLU A 98 5.15 -1.27 -9.22
C GLU A 98 4.93 -1.67 -7.75
N PRO A 99 5.53 -2.78 -7.27
CA PRO A 99 5.46 -3.17 -5.87
C PRO A 99 6.51 -2.42 -5.03
N ARG A 100 6.14 -2.03 -3.82
CA ARG A 100 7.03 -1.47 -2.82
C ARG A 100 6.79 -2.14 -1.47
N GLY A 101 7.84 -2.62 -0.81
CA GLY A 101 7.82 -3.03 0.58
C GLY A 101 8.34 -1.90 1.44
N GLU A 102 7.68 -1.58 2.54
CA GLU A 102 8.11 -0.56 3.48
C GLU A 102 8.15 -1.13 4.90
N LEU A 103 9.08 -0.60 5.71
CA LEU A 103 9.14 -0.87 7.13
C LEU A 103 8.88 0.41 7.91
N ALA A 104 8.02 0.36 8.91
CA ALA A 104 7.72 1.52 9.74
C ALA A 104 7.33 1.11 11.16
N SER A 105 7.46 2.02 12.11
CA SER A 105 7.00 1.82 13.50
C SER A 105 5.48 1.75 13.58
N ALA A 106 4.81 2.57 12.77
CA ALA A 106 3.36 2.52 12.59
C ALA A 106 3.03 2.44 11.09
N THR A 107 2.08 1.61 10.73
CA THR A 107 1.70 1.37 9.32
C THR A 107 1.29 2.66 8.61
N TRP A 108 0.53 3.53 9.26
CA TRP A 108 0.09 4.79 8.68
C TRP A 108 1.26 5.75 8.39
N GLU A 109 2.30 5.76 9.25
CA GLU A 109 3.51 6.57 9.04
C GLU A 109 4.26 6.14 7.78
N GLY A 110 4.42 4.83 7.60
CA GLY A 110 5.05 4.28 6.39
C GLY A 110 4.27 4.63 5.12
N ILE A 111 2.93 4.55 5.17
CA ILE A 111 2.08 4.91 4.04
C ILE A 111 2.21 6.41 3.71
N VAL A 112 2.09 7.28 4.70
CA VAL A 112 2.16 8.73 4.50
C VAL A 112 3.55 9.15 4.04
N GLY A 113 4.60 8.63 4.68
CA GLY A 113 5.99 8.91 4.30
C GLY A 113 6.29 8.51 2.85
N LEU A 114 5.86 7.32 2.43
CA LEU A 114 6.03 6.88 1.04
C LEU A 114 5.20 7.73 0.06
N ALA A 115 3.98 8.12 0.45
CA ALA A 115 3.15 9.00 -0.38
C ALA A 115 3.81 10.36 -0.59
N ASP A 116 4.51 10.88 0.42
CA ASP A 116 5.29 12.15 0.33
C ASP A 116 6.52 11.96 -0.56
N GLU A 117 7.29 10.90 -0.38
CA GLU A 117 8.46 10.58 -1.21
C GLU A 117 8.09 10.51 -2.70
N LEU A 118 6.97 9.88 -3.01
CA LEU A 118 6.50 9.68 -4.39
C LEU A 118 5.75 10.90 -4.95
N ASP A 119 5.46 11.90 -4.15
CA ASP A 119 4.51 12.97 -4.49
C ASP A 119 3.20 12.40 -5.05
N ALA A 120 2.65 11.38 -4.38
CA ALA A 120 1.48 10.66 -4.83
C ALA A 120 0.24 11.56 -4.91
N ALA A 121 -0.54 11.42 -5.98
CA ALA A 121 -1.74 12.24 -6.19
C ALA A 121 -2.89 11.86 -5.25
N VAL A 122 -2.97 10.59 -4.87
CA VAL A 122 -4.00 10.04 -3.99
C VAL A 122 -3.49 8.76 -3.33
N ILE A 123 -3.93 8.51 -2.10
CA ILE A 123 -3.74 7.24 -1.41
C ILE A 123 -5.03 6.43 -1.51
N VAL A 124 -4.93 5.16 -1.89
CA VAL A 124 -6.05 4.22 -1.95
C VAL A 124 -5.89 3.19 -0.86
N ILE A 125 -6.93 2.97 -0.06
CA ILE A 125 -6.88 2.09 1.10
C ILE A 125 -8.24 1.41 1.32
N GLY A 126 -8.22 0.11 1.61
CA GLY A 126 -9.40 -0.62 2.08
C GLY A 126 -9.70 -0.25 3.55
N SER A 127 -10.98 -0.19 3.91
CA SER A 127 -11.35 0.24 5.27
C SER A 127 -11.09 -0.80 6.37
N ARG A 128 -10.84 -2.07 6.02
CA ARG A 128 -10.70 -3.18 6.99
C ARG A 128 -9.42 -4.00 6.89
N GLY A 129 -8.63 -3.85 5.83
CA GLY A 129 -7.55 -4.77 5.50
C GLY A 129 -6.31 -4.65 6.37
N LEU A 130 -6.00 -3.49 6.90
CA LEU A 130 -4.73 -3.21 7.59
C LEU A 130 -4.71 -3.59 9.07
N THR A 131 -5.78 -4.17 9.61
CA THR A 131 -5.82 -4.70 10.97
C THR A 131 -5.59 -6.21 10.98
N ARG A 132 -4.35 -6.66 10.75
CA ARG A 132 -3.97 -8.06 11.01
C ARG A 132 -4.00 -8.42 12.49
N VAL A 133 -4.14 -7.45 13.38
CA VAL A 133 -4.23 -7.64 14.83
C VAL A 133 -5.49 -6.96 15.34
N LYS A 134 -6.43 -7.77 15.82
CA LYS A 134 -7.56 -7.30 16.63
C LYS A 134 -7.05 -6.67 17.93
N LYS A 135 -6.62 -5.41 17.88
CA LYS A 135 -6.47 -4.58 19.09
C LYS A 135 -7.53 -3.50 19.08
N ILE A 136 -8.36 -3.56 20.07
CA ILE A 136 -9.69 -2.96 20.21
C ILE A 136 -9.67 -1.44 20.45
N PHE A 137 -8.53 -0.74 20.42
CA PHE A 137 -8.46 0.65 20.88
C PHE A 137 -7.62 1.64 20.09
N ASP A 138 -7.06 1.26 18.94
CA ASP A 138 -6.33 2.23 18.12
C ASP A 138 -7.19 2.68 16.93
N ALA A 139 -7.18 3.99 16.65
CA ALA A 139 -7.77 4.55 15.43
C ALA A 139 -7.35 3.70 14.21
N SER A 140 -8.30 3.36 13.35
CA SER A 140 -8.00 2.52 12.18
C SER A 140 -6.90 3.15 11.34
N VAL A 141 -6.02 2.35 10.73
CA VAL A 141 -4.95 2.86 9.86
C VAL A 141 -5.50 3.79 8.80
N SER A 142 -6.67 3.47 8.22
CA SER A 142 -7.32 4.32 7.22
C SER A 142 -7.74 5.69 7.78
N GLN A 143 -8.15 5.76 9.04
CA GLN A 143 -8.45 7.03 9.69
C GLN A 143 -7.20 7.86 9.91
N GLN A 144 -6.13 7.26 10.45
CA GLN A 144 -4.86 7.96 10.66
C GLN A 144 -4.23 8.43 9.34
N VAL A 145 -4.29 7.62 8.30
CA VAL A 145 -3.86 8.05 6.96
C VAL A 145 -4.70 9.23 6.49
N ALA A 146 -6.03 9.20 6.62
CA ALA A 146 -6.89 10.30 6.21
C ALA A 146 -6.60 11.62 6.97
N GLU A 147 -6.26 11.52 8.25
CA GLU A 147 -5.94 12.68 9.09
C GLU A 147 -4.57 13.29 8.78
N HIS A 148 -3.58 12.48 8.38
CA HIS A 148 -2.19 12.91 8.25
C HIS A 148 -1.67 13.00 6.82
N ALA A 149 -2.41 12.49 5.84
CA ALA A 149 -1.90 12.36 4.46
C ALA A 149 -1.66 13.68 3.73
N GLY A 150 -2.28 14.78 4.13
CA GLY A 150 -2.15 16.09 3.43
C GLY A 150 -2.56 16.06 1.94
N ARG A 151 -3.25 15.00 1.51
CA ARG A 151 -3.68 14.73 0.13
C ARG A 151 -4.97 13.91 0.10
N PRO A 152 -5.66 13.81 -1.04
CA PRO A 152 -6.84 12.96 -1.17
C PRO A 152 -6.56 11.51 -0.77
N VAL A 153 -7.50 10.91 -0.01
CA VAL A 153 -7.48 9.50 0.37
C VAL A 153 -8.79 8.86 -0.08
N LEU A 154 -8.68 7.82 -0.88
CA LEU A 154 -9.82 7.00 -1.30
C LEU A 154 -9.93 5.80 -0.35
N ILE A 155 -10.88 5.85 0.57
CA ILE A 155 -11.18 4.75 1.48
C ILE A 155 -12.29 3.92 0.88
N VAL A 156 -12.01 2.64 0.60
CA VAL A 156 -12.98 1.72 0.00
C VAL A 156 -13.59 0.83 1.08
N PRO A 157 -14.91 0.96 1.35
CA PRO A 157 -15.58 0.14 2.34
C PRO A 157 -15.76 -1.30 1.86
N PRO A 158 -16.02 -2.27 2.77
CA PRO A 158 -16.41 -3.62 2.39
C PRO A 158 -17.77 -3.58 1.67
N PRO A 159 -18.10 -4.60 0.86
CA PRO A 159 -19.43 -4.72 0.28
C PRO A 159 -20.48 -4.86 1.40
N ARG A 160 -21.68 -4.37 1.10
CA ARG A 160 -22.84 -4.54 1.97
C ARG A 160 -23.38 -5.96 1.90
#